data_1d562b82a2851b77cefc796adb257164
#
_entry.id   1d562b82a2851b77cefc796adb257164
#
_cell.length_a   1.000
_cell.length_b   1.000
_cell.length_c   1.000
_cell.angle_alpha   90.00
_cell.angle_beta   90.00
_cell.angle_gamma   90.00
#
_symmetry.space_group_name_H-M   'P 1'
#
loop_
_entity.id
_entity.type
_entity.pdbx_description
1 polymer ?
#
loop_
_entity_poly.entity_id
_entity_poly.type
_entity_poly.pdbx_seq_one_letter_code
_entity_poly.pdbx_strand_id
1 'polypeptide(L)'
;MPDILDALDDQQRAAAECVSGPVAIFAGAGTGKTRTITHRIAHAVESGVHDPSQTLAVTFTTRAAGELRNRLGQLGVSGVQVRTFHSAALRQLRFFYPQFFNSSLPDLMPSKFRFVADAATLCRVANDKDSIRDLAAEIEWAKVNILSPDAYREKAVQVRRDLSGDLTIEKVSKVFEAYLTRLDEAHAMDFEDVLLLTTAMMENYPEMANAVRKQYRHFTVDEFQDVSPVQFELLSLWLGDRDDVCVVGDPAQTIYSFSGATSKYLIDFKSHFARTQDFQLSHSYRSTEPIVAVANQVLAKDATSPVRLVSQRGKGPNVSLTSYANDEEEARLIGQQILELIAKGIAPRDIAVLYRINSQSEIFEAELSALGVPISLRGAERFFERAEVKNALLNLRAGLHVTGTKAMTETVRDILSSVGWRAQAPDSGRAARETWESLNTIVDLADELQAKDSTAQLPDFVKSLDLRSEMEFAPSANAVTLASIHAAKGLEWEAVFIAGVSEGLLPISHATTATEFN
;
A
#
# COMPACT_ATOMS: atom_id res chain seq x y z
N MET A 1 14.06 -20.43 25.98
CA MET A 1 14.20 -19.32 25.02
C MET A 1 13.59 -18.09 25.70
N PRO A 2 14.05 -16.86 25.44
CA PRO A 2 13.31 -15.70 25.93
C PRO A 2 11.87 -15.76 25.39
N ASP A 3 10.92 -15.31 26.21
CA ASP A 3 9.51 -15.25 25.81
C ASP A 3 9.35 -14.36 24.56
N ILE A 4 8.63 -14.84 23.58
CA ILE A 4 8.33 -14.09 22.33
C ILE A 4 7.75 -12.70 22.65
N LEU A 5 7.07 -12.55 23.77
CA LEU A 5 6.43 -11.31 24.19
C LEU A 5 7.37 -10.35 24.95
N ASP A 6 8.58 -10.77 25.35
CA ASP A 6 9.53 -9.91 26.13
C ASP A 6 9.98 -8.65 25.37
N ALA A 7 9.87 -8.68 24.04
CA ALA A 7 10.22 -7.54 23.20
C ALA A 7 9.10 -6.47 23.10
N LEU A 8 7.93 -6.70 23.68
CA LEU A 8 6.75 -5.83 23.60
C LEU A 8 6.63 -4.95 24.84
N ASP A 9 6.07 -3.76 24.69
CA ASP A 9 5.62 -2.96 25.82
C ASP A 9 4.32 -3.52 26.42
N ASP A 10 3.88 -2.98 27.55
CA ASP A 10 2.70 -3.47 28.28
C ASP A 10 1.41 -3.45 27.42
N GLN A 11 1.22 -2.40 26.59
CA GLN A 11 0.05 -2.28 25.73
C GLN A 11 0.08 -3.29 24.58
N GLN A 12 1.25 -3.42 23.94
CA GLN A 12 1.49 -4.37 22.86
C GLN A 12 1.38 -5.81 23.40
N ARG A 13 1.96 -6.08 24.59
CA ARG A 13 1.91 -7.39 25.24
C ARG A 13 0.47 -7.79 25.56
N ALA A 14 -0.31 -6.92 26.20
CA ALA A 14 -1.70 -7.20 26.50
C ALA A 14 -2.54 -7.56 25.24
N ALA A 15 -2.33 -6.84 24.14
CA ALA A 15 -2.98 -7.15 22.87
C ALA A 15 -2.47 -8.46 22.24
N ALA A 16 -1.18 -8.78 22.39
CA ALA A 16 -0.58 -9.99 21.84
C ALA A 16 -0.94 -11.26 22.63
N GLU A 17 -1.14 -11.16 23.94
CA GLU A 17 -1.60 -12.26 24.81
C GLU A 17 -3.04 -12.66 24.53
N CYS A 18 -3.88 -11.75 24.02
CA CYS A 18 -5.26 -12.03 23.67
C CYS A 18 -5.37 -12.79 22.34
N VAL A 19 -5.16 -14.09 22.35
CA VAL A 19 -5.05 -14.93 21.14
C VAL A 19 -6.37 -15.49 20.63
N SER A 20 -7.46 -15.42 21.38
CA SER A 20 -8.76 -16.01 21.03
C SER A 20 -9.89 -14.99 21.02
N GLY A 21 -10.90 -15.23 20.18
CA GLY A 21 -12.10 -14.38 20.03
C GLY A 21 -11.84 -13.13 19.22
N PRO A 22 -12.88 -12.27 19.08
CA PRO A 22 -12.75 -11.04 18.31
C PRO A 22 -11.94 -9.99 19.09
N VAL A 23 -10.92 -9.46 18.44
CA VAL A 23 -10.00 -8.47 19.01
C VAL A 23 -9.91 -7.26 18.07
N ALA A 24 -10.07 -6.05 18.60
CA ALA A 24 -9.83 -4.81 17.89
C ALA A 24 -8.67 -4.04 18.54
N ILE A 25 -7.64 -3.73 17.74
CA ILE A 25 -6.47 -2.98 18.20
C ILE A 25 -6.45 -1.62 17.52
N PHE A 26 -6.76 -0.58 18.28
CA PHE A 26 -6.65 0.81 17.86
C PHE A 26 -5.20 1.27 18.08
N ALA A 27 -4.49 1.52 17.02
CA ALA A 27 -3.06 1.71 17.10
C ALA A 27 -2.60 2.91 16.26
N GLY A 28 -2.22 3.99 16.92
CA GLY A 28 -1.77 5.21 16.25
C GLY A 28 -0.46 5.05 15.47
N ALA A 29 -0.04 6.13 14.81
CA ALA A 29 1.17 6.13 14.03
C ALA A 29 2.43 5.84 14.87
N GLY A 30 3.27 4.90 14.41
CA GLY A 30 4.53 4.56 15.08
C GLY A 30 4.40 3.76 16.36
N THR A 31 3.21 3.23 16.69
CA THR A 31 2.97 2.45 17.92
C THR A 31 3.30 0.96 17.79
N GLY A 32 3.83 0.52 16.64
CA GLY A 32 4.23 -0.86 16.45
C GLY A 32 3.10 -1.81 16.09
N LYS A 33 2.04 -1.34 15.37
CA LYS A 33 0.93 -2.17 14.85
C LYS A 33 1.39 -3.54 14.35
N THR A 34 2.23 -3.54 13.31
CA THR A 34 2.71 -4.76 12.65
C THR A 34 3.55 -5.63 13.60
N ARG A 35 4.33 -5.01 14.52
CA ARG A 35 5.07 -5.73 15.55
C ARG A 35 4.12 -6.47 16.48
N THR A 36 3.09 -5.80 16.98
CA THR A 36 2.10 -6.39 17.89
C THR A 36 1.40 -7.58 17.26
N ILE A 37 0.88 -7.46 16.03
CA ILE A 37 0.18 -8.57 15.37
C ILE A 37 1.11 -9.73 14.99
N THR A 38 2.38 -9.47 14.64
CA THR A 38 3.36 -10.54 14.40
C THR A 38 3.64 -11.34 15.65
N HIS A 39 3.86 -10.67 16.79
CA HIS A 39 4.10 -11.36 18.07
C HIS A 39 2.84 -12.07 18.56
N ARG A 40 1.63 -11.49 18.36
CA ARG A 40 0.37 -12.15 18.67
C ARG A 40 0.20 -13.46 17.89
N ILE A 41 0.43 -13.43 16.57
CA ILE A 41 0.35 -14.64 15.73
C ILE A 41 1.40 -15.65 16.18
N ALA A 42 2.64 -15.20 16.44
CA ALA A 42 3.71 -16.08 16.88
C ALA A 42 3.40 -16.72 18.26
N HIS A 43 2.92 -15.95 19.20
CA HIS A 43 2.50 -16.43 20.52
C HIS A 43 1.33 -17.42 20.44
N ALA A 44 0.34 -17.14 19.59
CA ALA A 44 -0.81 -18.04 19.39
C ALA A 44 -0.40 -19.39 18.77
N VAL A 45 0.59 -19.39 17.88
CA VAL A 45 1.15 -20.62 17.28
C VAL A 45 2.01 -21.39 18.30
N GLU A 46 2.90 -20.70 19.00
CA GLU A 46 3.79 -21.30 20.01
C GLU A 46 3.00 -21.94 21.17
N SER A 47 1.94 -21.26 21.63
CA SER A 47 1.06 -21.77 22.68
C SER A 47 0.11 -22.89 22.20
N GLY A 48 0.11 -23.22 20.90
CA GLY A 48 -0.74 -24.25 20.32
C GLY A 48 -2.21 -23.87 20.19
N VAL A 49 -2.57 -22.59 20.42
CA VAL A 49 -3.95 -22.09 20.26
C VAL A 49 -4.30 -21.97 18.78
N HIS A 50 -3.36 -21.52 17.96
CA HIS A 50 -3.54 -21.43 16.50
C HIS A 50 -2.73 -22.49 15.77
N ASP A 51 -3.37 -23.19 14.83
CA ASP A 51 -2.67 -23.96 13.81
C ASP A 51 -2.17 -23.00 12.73
N PRO A 52 -0.86 -22.93 12.48
CA PRO A 52 -0.31 -22.01 11.46
C PRO A 52 -0.88 -22.26 10.07
N SER A 53 -1.20 -23.51 9.71
CA SER A 53 -1.78 -23.85 8.42
C SER A 53 -3.23 -23.38 8.25
N GLN A 54 -3.92 -23.12 9.35
CA GLN A 54 -5.29 -22.61 9.41
C GLN A 54 -5.36 -21.11 9.76
N THR A 55 -4.21 -20.42 9.82
CA THR A 55 -4.11 -19.01 10.14
C THR A 55 -3.90 -18.20 8.84
N LEU A 56 -4.78 -17.21 8.63
CA LEU A 56 -4.69 -16.26 7.51
C LEU A 56 -4.47 -14.84 8.06
N ALA A 57 -3.31 -14.28 7.76
CA ALA A 57 -3.03 -12.87 7.99
C ALA A 57 -3.25 -12.07 6.68
N VAL A 58 -4.09 -11.06 6.74
CA VAL A 58 -4.47 -10.25 5.59
C VAL A 58 -3.92 -8.84 5.73
N THR A 59 -3.32 -8.32 4.67
CA THR A 59 -2.80 -6.96 4.60
C THR A 59 -3.30 -6.26 3.34
N PHE A 60 -3.05 -4.96 3.22
CA PHE A 60 -3.53 -4.16 2.08
C PHE A 60 -2.64 -4.29 0.85
N THR A 61 -1.32 -4.42 1.04
CA THR A 61 -0.34 -4.45 -0.06
C THR A 61 0.50 -5.72 -0.05
N THR A 62 0.94 -6.15 -1.21
CA THR A 62 1.86 -7.29 -1.38
C THR A 62 3.17 -7.07 -0.60
N ARG A 63 3.64 -5.82 -0.53
CA ARG A 63 4.80 -5.42 0.26
C ARG A 63 4.59 -5.70 1.75
N ALA A 64 3.47 -5.22 2.32
CA ALA A 64 3.15 -5.45 3.74
C ALA A 64 3.01 -6.95 4.04
N ALA A 65 2.41 -7.72 3.11
CA ALA A 65 2.34 -9.17 3.24
C ALA A 65 3.73 -9.85 3.26
N GLY A 66 4.64 -9.38 2.41
CA GLY A 66 6.04 -9.85 2.39
C GLY A 66 6.78 -9.52 3.69
N GLU A 67 6.64 -8.29 4.18
CA GLU A 67 7.25 -7.85 5.44
C GLU A 67 6.72 -8.63 6.64
N LEU A 68 5.40 -8.82 6.74
CA LEU A 68 4.77 -9.60 7.80
C LEU A 68 5.27 -11.06 7.78
N ARG A 69 5.36 -11.67 6.61
CA ARG A 69 5.89 -13.04 6.44
C ARG A 69 7.34 -13.15 6.91
N ASN A 70 8.18 -12.18 6.53
CA ASN A 70 9.58 -12.16 6.95
C ASN A 70 9.73 -12.03 8.47
N ARG A 71 8.92 -11.15 9.10
CA ARG A 71 8.92 -10.98 10.56
C ARG A 71 8.47 -12.25 11.29
N LEU A 72 7.43 -12.92 10.79
CA LEU A 72 7.00 -14.22 11.34
C LEU A 72 8.12 -15.27 11.22
N GLY A 73 8.81 -15.32 10.08
CA GLY A 73 9.97 -16.20 9.89
C GLY A 73 11.11 -15.92 10.87
N GLN A 74 11.40 -14.64 11.17
CA GLN A 74 12.39 -14.25 12.19
C GLN A 74 12.00 -14.68 13.61
N LEU A 75 10.69 -14.77 13.89
CA LEU A 75 10.15 -15.31 15.14
C LEU A 75 10.02 -16.84 15.15
N GLY A 76 10.54 -17.53 14.11
CA GLY A 76 10.50 -18.99 14.01
C GLY A 76 9.15 -19.57 13.57
N VAL A 77 8.21 -18.74 13.15
CA VAL A 77 6.87 -19.18 12.73
C VAL A 77 6.82 -19.38 11.22
N SER A 78 6.43 -20.59 10.82
CA SER A 78 6.22 -20.97 9.41
C SER A 78 4.82 -21.56 9.22
N GLY A 79 4.33 -21.61 7.97
CA GLY A 79 3.03 -22.20 7.64
C GLY A 79 1.85 -21.22 7.65
N VAL A 80 1.95 -20.09 8.34
CA VAL A 80 0.92 -19.03 8.33
C VAL A 80 0.78 -18.47 6.91
N GLN A 81 -0.46 -18.39 6.43
CA GLN A 81 -0.77 -17.78 5.14
C GLN A 81 -0.84 -16.25 5.31
N VAL A 82 0.08 -15.53 4.65
CA VAL A 82 0.09 -14.06 4.65
C VAL A 82 -0.20 -13.57 3.24
N ARG A 83 -1.32 -12.85 3.06
CA ARG A 83 -1.82 -12.45 1.73
C ARG A 83 -2.50 -11.09 1.78
N THR A 84 -2.72 -10.49 0.59
CA THR A 84 -3.73 -9.42 0.45
C THR A 84 -5.12 -10.04 0.25
N PHE A 85 -6.20 -9.28 0.48
CA PHE A 85 -7.56 -9.73 0.17
C PHE A 85 -7.67 -10.29 -1.24
N HIS A 86 -7.22 -9.53 -2.23
CA HIS A 86 -7.27 -9.92 -3.64
C HIS A 86 -6.46 -11.19 -3.94
N SER A 87 -5.27 -11.32 -3.37
CA SER A 87 -4.44 -12.51 -3.62
C SER A 87 -5.02 -13.78 -2.98
N ALA A 88 -5.69 -13.64 -1.82
CA ALA A 88 -6.41 -14.74 -1.19
C ALA A 88 -7.65 -15.13 -2.01
N ALA A 89 -8.46 -14.16 -2.41
CA ALA A 89 -9.66 -14.34 -3.23
C ALA A 89 -9.33 -14.96 -4.60
N LEU A 90 -8.35 -14.41 -5.32
CA LEU A 90 -7.95 -14.93 -6.63
C LEU A 90 -7.47 -16.39 -6.58
N ARG A 91 -6.75 -16.75 -5.49
CA ARG A 91 -6.36 -18.15 -5.29
C ARG A 91 -7.58 -19.07 -5.11
N GLN A 92 -8.59 -18.63 -4.37
CA GLN A 92 -9.83 -19.37 -4.17
C GLN A 92 -10.60 -19.48 -5.49
N LEU A 93 -10.73 -18.39 -6.26
CA LEU A 93 -11.37 -18.41 -7.57
C LEU A 93 -10.68 -19.39 -8.53
N ARG A 94 -9.36 -19.33 -8.66
CA ARG A 94 -8.60 -20.23 -9.56
C ARG A 94 -8.81 -21.70 -9.22
N PHE A 95 -9.04 -22.01 -7.94
CA PHE A 95 -9.27 -23.39 -7.52
C PHE A 95 -10.73 -23.82 -7.71
N PHE A 96 -11.69 -23.00 -7.28
CA PHE A 96 -13.09 -23.39 -7.24
C PHE A 96 -13.87 -23.11 -8.53
N TYR A 97 -13.60 -22.00 -9.23
CA TYR A 97 -14.38 -21.58 -10.38
C TYR A 97 -14.50 -22.67 -11.45
N PRO A 98 -13.42 -23.34 -11.90
CA PRO A 98 -13.53 -24.41 -12.89
C PRO A 98 -14.37 -25.60 -12.43
N GLN A 99 -14.45 -25.83 -11.12
CA GLN A 99 -15.20 -26.97 -10.55
C GLN A 99 -16.71 -26.74 -10.59
N PHE A 100 -17.16 -25.49 -10.47
CA PHE A 100 -18.59 -25.14 -10.45
C PHE A 100 -19.12 -24.76 -11.82
N PHE A 101 -18.32 -24.11 -12.65
CA PHE A 101 -18.78 -23.57 -13.93
C PHE A 101 -18.35 -24.42 -15.14
N ASN A 102 -17.53 -25.43 -14.95
CA ASN A 102 -16.95 -26.25 -16.05
C ASN A 102 -16.32 -25.41 -17.18
N SER A 103 -15.79 -24.24 -16.83
CA SER A 103 -15.13 -23.28 -17.69
C SER A 103 -13.91 -22.68 -17.01
N SER A 104 -13.02 -22.07 -17.79
CA SER A 104 -11.90 -21.30 -17.21
C SER A 104 -12.41 -20.06 -16.49
N LEU A 105 -11.69 -19.65 -15.44
CA LEU A 105 -11.90 -18.34 -14.81
C LEU A 105 -11.70 -17.25 -15.87
N PRO A 106 -12.55 -16.19 -15.91
CA PRO A 106 -12.33 -15.04 -16.77
C PRO A 106 -10.93 -14.45 -16.61
N ASP A 107 -10.38 -13.89 -17.68
CA ASP A 107 -9.03 -13.33 -17.68
C ASP A 107 -8.98 -12.03 -16.88
N LEU A 108 -8.07 -11.97 -15.89
CA LEU A 108 -7.85 -10.75 -15.12
C LEU A 108 -7.12 -9.71 -15.98
N MET A 109 -7.80 -8.60 -16.24
CA MET A 109 -7.25 -7.52 -17.05
C MET A 109 -6.18 -6.73 -16.28
N PRO A 110 -5.09 -6.35 -16.94
CA PRO A 110 -4.11 -5.44 -16.36
C PRO A 110 -4.62 -3.99 -16.21
N SER A 111 -5.63 -3.61 -17.00
CA SER A 111 -6.20 -2.25 -16.98
C SER A 111 -7.63 -2.25 -17.51
N LYS A 112 -8.52 -1.56 -16.79
CA LYS A 112 -9.94 -1.39 -17.14
C LYS A 112 -10.20 -0.27 -18.15
N PHE A 113 -9.26 0.67 -18.36
CA PHE A 113 -9.49 1.92 -19.10
C PHE A 113 -9.98 1.73 -20.54
N ARG A 114 -9.49 0.71 -21.25
CA ARG A 114 -9.93 0.41 -22.61
C ARG A 114 -11.42 0.03 -22.64
N PHE A 115 -11.85 -0.84 -21.75
CA PHE A 115 -13.24 -1.29 -21.67
C PHE A 115 -14.18 -0.16 -21.23
N VAL A 116 -13.71 0.72 -20.33
CA VAL A 116 -14.47 1.93 -19.95
C VAL A 116 -14.61 2.89 -21.13
N ALA A 117 -13.54 3.09 -21.93
CA ALA A 117 -13.59 3.94 -23.12
C ALA A 117 -14.55 3.38 -24.19
N ASP A 118 -14.51 2.07 -24.42
CA ASP A 118 -15.42 1.40 -25.35
C ASP A 118 -16.89 1.54 -24.89
N ALA A 119 -17.15 1.36 -23.59
CA ALA A 119 -18.48 1.54 -22.99
C ALA A 119 -18.96 3.00 -23.07
N ALA A 120 -18.10 3.98 -22.77
CA ALA A 120 -18.41 5.40 -22.89
C ALA A 120 -18.78 5.78 -24.33
N THR A 121 -18.03 5.27 -25.32
CA THR A 121 -18.30 5.48 -26.74
C THR A 121 -19.68 4.93 -27.15
N LEU A 122 -20.01 3.71 -26.69
CA LEU A 122 -21.33 3.11 -26.96
C LEU A 122 -22.46 3.94 -26.35
N CYS A 123 -22.25 4.47 -25.15
CA CYS A 123 -23.24 5.29 -24.48
C CYS A 123 -23.25 6.76 -24.93
N ARG A 124 -22.41 7.15 -25.90
CA ARG A 124 -22.22 8.53 -26.38
C ARG A 124 -21.89 9.51 -25.24
N VAL A 125 -21.08 9.05 -24.28
CA VAL A 125 -20.49 9.85 -23.21
C VAL A 125 -19.08 10.27 -23.61
N ALA A 126 -18.60 11.40 -23.12
CA ALA A 126 -17.24 11.87 -23.37
C ALA A 126 -16.21 10.78 -23.03
N ASN A 127 -15.26 10.56 -23.97
CA ASN A 127 -14.24 9.51 -23.89
C ASN A 127 -12.81 10.05 -23.92
N ASP A 128 -12.64 11.33 -23.59
CA ASP A 128 -11.32 11.90 -23.34
C ASP A 128 -10.68 11.27 -22.09
N LYS A 129 -9.37 11.46 -21.93
CA LYS A 129 -8.58 10.80 -20.90
C LYS A 129 -9.09 11.07 -19.48
N ASP A 130 -9.56 12.28 -19.21
CA ASP A 130 -10.01 12.67 -17.87
C ASP A 130 -11.41 12.09 -17.59
N SER A 131 -12.34 12.18 -18.54
CA SER A 131 -13.67 11.56 -18.45
C SER A 131 -13.59 10.04 -18.25
N ILE A 132 -12.69 9.36 -18.96
CA ILE A 132 -12.47 7.90 -18.78
C ILE A 132 -11.95 7.58 -17.40
N ARG A 133 -11.03 8.41 -16.86
CA ARG A 133 -10.51 8.22 -15.49
C ARG A 133 -11.61 8.37 -14.45
N ASP A 134 -12.44 9.40 -14.58
CA ASP A 134 -13.54 9.68 -13.66
C ASP A 134 -14.61 8.58 -13.71
N LEU A 135 -14.98 8.13 -14.92
CA LEU A 135 -15.88 6.99 -15.12
C LEU A 135 -15.33 5.72 -14.49
N ALA A 136 -14.03 5.44 -14.67
CA ALA A 136 -13.39 4.27 -14.08
C ALA A 136 -13.40 4.33 -12.55
N ALA A 137 -13.16 5.50 -11.95
CA ALA A 137 -13.21 5.71 -10.51
C ALA A 137 -14.63 5.53 -9.95
N GLU A 138 -15.66 6.02 -10.63
CA GLU A 138 -17.06 5.83 -10.23
C GLU A 138 -17.50 4.36 -10.33
N ILE A 139 -17.10 3.66 -11.38
CA ILE A 139 -17.37 2.21 -11.54
C ILE A 139 -16.65 1.43 -10.44
N GLU A 140 -15.41 1.78 -10.12
CA GLU A 140 -14.66 1.18 -9.02
C GLU A 140 -15.37 1.39 -7.69
N TRP A 141 -15.76 2.64 -7.40
CA TRP A 141 -16.51 2.96 -6.19
C TRP A 141 -17.82 2.16 -6.10
N ALA A 142 -18.56 2.03 -7.20
CA ALA A 142 -19.78 1.23 -7.24
C ALA A 142 -19.50 -0.24 -6.91
N LYS A 143 -18.49 -0.84 -7.54
CA LYS A 143 -18.12 -2.25 -7.36
C LYS A 143 -17.66 -2.56 -5.92
N VAL A 144 -16.79 -1.73 -5.34
CA VAL A 144 -16.32 -1.95 -3.96
C VAL A 144 -17.43 -1.75 -2.91
N ASN A 145 -18.49 -1.00 -3.27
CA ASN A 145 -19.71 -0.87 -2.47
C ASN A 145 -20.79 -1.94 -2.79
N ILE A 146 -20.47 -2.93 -3.62
CA ILE A 146 -21.37 -4.03 -4.02
C ILE A 146 -22.65 -3.49 -4.67
N LEU A 147 -22.54 -2.48 -5.52
CA LEU A 147 -23.67 -1.83 -6.18
C LEU A 147 -23.78 -2.31 -7.63
N SER A 148 -24.99 -2.72 -8.01
CA SER A 148 -25.37 -2.84 -9.44
C SER A 148 -25.50 -1.46 -10.08
N PRO A 149 -25.54 -1.33 -11.43
CA PRO A 149 -25.80 -0.05 -12.10
C PRO A 149 -27.07 0.67 -11.60
N ASP A 150 -28.13 -0.07 -11.26
CA ASP A 150 -29.36 0.49 -10.73
C ASP A 150 -29.19 0.95 -9.28
N ALA A 151 -28.60 0.12 -8.43
CA ALA A 151 -28.31 0.46 -7.04
C ALA A 151 -27.33 1.63 -6.91
N TYR A 152 -26.40 1.77 -7.89
CA TYR A 152 -25.49 2.93 -7.96
C TYR A 152 -26.28 4.23 -8.09
N ARG A 153 -27.30 4.28 -8.96
CA ARG A 153 -28.13 5.51 -9.15
C ARG A 153 -28.74 5.99 -7.82
N GLU A 154 -29.35 5.08 -7.10
CA GLU A 154 -29.98 5.41 -5.81
C GLU A 154 -28.94 5.84 -4.77
N LYS A 155 -27.86 5.07 -4.66
CA LYS A 155 -26.83 5.31 -3.65
C LYS A 155 -26.05 6.59 -3.91
N ALA A 156 -25.70 6.87 -5.16
CA ALA A 156 -24.96 8.08 -5.55
C ALA A 156 -25.74 9.36 -5.21
N VAL A 157 -27.08 9.36 -5.44
CA VAL A 157 -27.95 10.46 -5.00
C VAL A 157 -27.97 10.57 -3.48
N GLN A 158 -28.11 9.47 -2.77
CA GLN A 158 -28.19 9.43 -1.30
C GLN A 158 -26.94 10.02 -0.65
N VAL A 159 -25.75 9.66 -1.15
CA VAL A 159 -24.46 10.13 -0.61
C VAL A 159 -23.96 11.41 -1.28
N ARG A 160 -24.74 11.99 -2.20
CA ARG A 160 -24.42 13.21 -2.92
C ARG A 160 -23.06 13.14 -3.61
N ARG A 161 -22.85 12.09 -4.42
CA ARG A 161 -21.60 11.97 -5.19
C ARG A 161 -21.38 13.20 -6.03
N ASP A 162 -20.21 13.80 -5.90
CA ASP A 162 -19.74 14.89 -6.75
C ASP A 162 -19.09 14.30 -8.00
N LEU A 163 -19.64 14.62 -9.17
CA LEU A 163 -19.17 14.09 -10.46
C LEU A 163 -18.51 15.20 -11.26
N SER A 164 -17.36 14.90 -11.84
CA SER A 164 -16.58 15.86 -12.61
C SER A 164 -17.23 16.20 -13.96
N GLY A 165 -17.12 17.44 -14.39
CA GLY A 165 -17.48 17.88 -15.74
C GLY A 165 -18.96 17.64 -16.10
N ASP A 166 -19.19 17.08 -17.29
CA ASP A 166 -20.54 16.80 -17.82
C ASP A 166 -21.10 15.42 -17.41
N LEU A 167 -20.44 14.71 -16.51
CA LEU A 167 -20.91 13.42 -16.02
C LEU A 167 -22.14 13.62 -15.14
N THR A 168 -23.15 12.78 -15.36
CA THR A 168 -24.33 12.66 -14.50
C THR A 168 -24.44 11.24 -13.98
N ILE A 169 -25.15 11.05 -12.89
CA ILE A 169 -25.38 9.72 -12.29
C ILE A 169 -25.98 8.76 -13.32
N GLU A 170 -26.89 9.22 -14.19
CA GLU A 170 -27.50 8.44 -15.25
C GLU A 170 -26.50 8.04 -16.33
N LYS A 171 -25.59 8.94 -16.72
CA LYS A 171 -24.52 8.64 -17.68
C LYS A 171 -23.57 7.59 -17.12
N VAL A 172 -23.12 7.77 -15.88
CA VAL A 172 -22.24 6.80 -15.21
C VAL A 172 -22.90 5.43 -15.11
N SER A 173 -24.17 5.35 -14.67
CA SER A 173 -24.89 4.10 -14.56
C SER A 173 -25.01 3.36 -15.91
N LYS A 174 -25.32 4.09 -17.00
CA LYS A 174 -25.38 3.50 -18.35
C LYS A 174 -24.02 2.99 -18.84
N VAL A 175 -22.96 3.76 -18.60
CA VAL A 175 -21.60 3.33 -18.94
C VAL A 175 -21.19 2.13 -18.10
N PHE A 176 -21.57 2.08 -16.83
CA PHE A 176 -21.30 0.94 -15.96
C PHE A 176 -21.98 -0.33 -16.46
N GLU A 177 -23.26 -0.27 -16.85
CA GLU A 177 -23.98 -1.41 -17.44
C GLU A 177 -23.31 -1.90 -18.74
N ALA A 178 -22.99 -0.97 -19.66
CA ALA A 178 -22.28 -1.29 -20.89
C ALA A 178 -20.87 -1.88 -20.62
N TYR A 179 -20.17 -1.37 -19.60
CA TYR A 179 -18.87 -1.89 -19.18
C TYR A 179 -18.97 -3.34 -18.72
N LEU A 180 -19.94 -3.68 -17.87
CA LEU A 180 -20.16 -5.06 -17.43
C LEU A 180 -20.45 -6.00 -18.60
N THR A 181 -21.29 -5.56 -19.56
CA THR A 181 -21.57 -6.31 -20.77
C THR A 181 -20.30 -6.58 -21.59
N ARG A 182 -19.44 -5.56 -21.73
CA ARG A 182 -18.16 -5.72 -22.46
C ARG A 182 -17.20 -6.69 -21.78
N LEU A 183 -17.16 -6.71 -20.46
CA LEU A 183 -16.35 -7.68 -19.70
C LEU A 183 -16.84 -9.10 -19.94
N ASP A 184 -18.16 -9.31 -19.89
CA ASP A 184 -18.78 -10.61 -20.11
C ASP A 184 -18.50 -11.13 -21.54
N GLU A 185 -18.74 -10.29 -22.56
CA GLU A 185 -18.44 -10.60 -23.97
C GLU A 185 -16.97 -11.00 -24.20
N ALA A 186 -16.05 -10.37 -23.48
CA ALA A 186 -14.62 -10.62 -23.58
C ALA A 186 -14.13 -11.78 -22.70
N HIS A 187 -15.01 -12.40 -21.90
CA HIS A 187 -14.65 -13.35 -20.84
C HIS A 187 -13.52 -12.82 -19.96
N ALA A 188 -13.66 -11.56 -19.52
CA ALA A 188 -12.66 -10.82 -18.75
C ALA A 188 -13.24 -10.34 -17.41
N MET A 189 -12.35 -10.11 -16.45
CA MET A 189 -12.68 -9.51 -15.16
C MET A 189 -11.66 -8.44 -14.80
N ASP A 190 -12.09 -7.41 -14.08
CA ASP A 190 -11.20 -6.43 -13.50
C ASP A 190 -10.76 -6.81 -12.09
N PHE A 191 -10.01 -5.93 -11.45
CA PHE A 191 -9.45 -6.20 -10.13
C PHE A 191 -10.55 -6.30 -9.05
N GLU A 192 -11.59 -5.48 -9.12
CA GLU A 192 -12.72 -5.50 -8.20
C GLU A 192 -13.57 -6.76 -8.35
N ASP A 193 -13.68 -7.29 -9.58
CA ASP A 193 -14.43 -8.53 -9.84
C ASP A 193 -13.85 -9.73 -9.12
N VAL A 194 -12.56 -9.74 -8.83
CA VAL A 194 -11.92 -10.80 -8.05
C VAL A 194 -12.60 -10.96 -6.68
N LEU A 195 -12.88 -9.84 -6.00
CA LEU A 195 -13.56 -9.89 -4.70
C LEU A 195 -15.05 -10.19 -4.85
N LEU A 196 -15.72 -9.47 -5.76
CA LEU A 196 -17.16 -9.64 -6.00
C LEU A 196 -17.52 -11.07 -6.40
N LEU A 197 -16.78 -11.65 -7.33
CA LEU A 197 -17.02 -13.02 -7.78
C LEU A 197 -16.73 -14.05 -6.67
N THR A 198 -15.67 -13.82 -5.87
CA THR A 198 -15.39 -14.70 -4.72
C THR A 198 -16.52 -14.64 -3.69
N THR A 199 -16.98 -13.43 -3.36
CA THR A 199 -18.10 -13.19 -2.45
C THR A 199 -19.36 -13.90 -2.96
N ALA A 200 -19.76 -13.65 -4.20
CA ALA A 200 -20.91 -14.26 -4.82
C ALA A 200 -20.82 -15.81 -4.87
N MET A 201 -19.64 -16.36 -5.16
CA MET A 201 -19.44 -17.81 -5.15
C MET A 201 -19.55 -18.40 -3.74
N MET A 202 -19.01 -17.72 -2.72
CA MET A 202 -19.13 -18.20 -1.35
C MET A 202 -20.58 -18.17 -0.82
N GLU A 203 -21.37 -17.20 -1.27
CA GLU A 203 -22.79 -17.11 -0.93
C GLU A 203 -23.63 -18.21 -1.61
N ASN A 204 -23.36 -18.47 -2.88
CA ASN A 204 -24.21 -19.36 -3.69
C ASN A 204 -23.75 -20.81 -3.70
N TYR A 205 -22.50 -21.11 -3.30
CA TYR A 205 -21.93 -22.47 -3.28
C TYR A 205 -21.44 -22.84 -1.86
N PRO A 206 -22.33 -23.42 -1.01
CA PRO A 206 -21.98 -23.79 0.36
C PRO A 206 -20.77 -24.73 0.47
N GLU A 207 -20.52 -25.56 -0.54
CA GLU A 207 -19.36 -26.46 -0.59
C GLU A 207 -18.05 -25.66 -0.63
N MET A 208 -17.98 -24.59 -1.42
CA MET A 208 -16.84 -23.68 -1.44
C MET A 208 -16.68 -22.98 -0.09
N ALA A 209 -17.75 -22.39 0.44
CA ALA A 209 -17.72 -21.70 1.72
C ALA A 209 -17.23 -22.61 2.85
N ASN A 210 -17.74 -23.85 2.93
CA ASN A 210 -17.33 -24.85 3.93
C ASN A 210 -15.86 -25.26 3.76
N ALA A 211 -15.39 -25.45 2.53
CA ALA A 211 -14.00 -25.81 2.26
C ALA A 211 -13.05 -24.67 2.69
N VAL A 212 -13.36 -23.42 2.36
CA VAL A 212 -12.56 -22.24 2.76
C VAL A 212 -12.59 -22.08 4.29
N ARG A 213 -13.74 -22.18 4.93
CA ARG A 213 -13.90 -22.11 6.39
C ARG A 213 -13.19 -23.23 7.14
N LYS A 214 -13.07 -24.41 6.52
CA LYS A 214 -12.28 -25.52 7.07
C LYS A 214 -10.77 -25.25 6.97
N GLN A 215 -10.35 -24.59 5.90
CA GLN A 215 -8.94 -24.25 5.67
C GLN A 215 -8.47 -23.11 6.57
N TYR A 216 -9.28 -22.05 6.76
CA TYR A 216 -8.91 -20.90 7.55
C TYR A 216 -9.82 -20.74 8.76
N ARG A 217 -9.21 -20.72 9.94
CA ARG A 217 -9.91 -20.61 11.23
C ARG A 217 -9.60 -19.30 11.97
N HIS A 218 -8.37 -18.84 11.87
CA HIS A 218 -7.85 -17.70 12.62
C HIS A 218 -7.48 -16.60 11.64
N PHE A 219 -8.04 -15.41 11.85
CA PHE A 219 -7.84 -14.27 10.96
C PHE A 219 -7.14 -13.14 11.70
N THR A 220 -6.17 -12.52 11.04
CA THR A 220 -5.59 -11.25 11.47
C THR A 220 -5.60 -10.30 10.30
N VAL A 221 -6.21 -9.12 10.44
CA VAL A 221 -6.33 -8.12 9.36
C VAL A 221 -5.62 -6.85 9.78
N ASP A 222 -4.57 -6.49 9.04
CA ASP A 222 -3.82 -5.25 9.22
C ASP A 222 -4.45 -4.11 8.40
N GLU A 223 -4.20 -2.85 8.82
CA GLU A 223 -4.73 -1.63 8.20
C GLU A 223 -6.27 -1.66 8.02
N PHE A 224 -6.99 -2.17 9.02
CA PHE A 224 -8.42 -2.44 8.93
C PHE A 224 -9.27 -1.19 8.68
N GLN A 225 -8.75 0.01 8.95
CA GLN A 225 -9.41 1.29 8.62
C GLN A 225 -9.57 1.53 7.12
N ASP A 226 -8.84 0.81 6.27
CA ASP A 226 -8.93 0.94 4.81
C ASP A 226 -9.79 -0.15 4.15
N VAL A 227 -10.45 -0.98 4.94
CA VAL A 227 -11.30 -2.06 4.42
C VAL A 227 -12.53 -1.48 3.73
N SER A 228 -12.80 -1.94 2.51
CA SER A 228 -14.00 -1.61 1.74
C SER A 228 -15.17 -2.54 2.08
N PRO A 229 -16.43 -2.17 1.72
CA PRO A 229 -17.59 -3.02 1.95
C PRO A 229 -17.44 -4.44 1.39
N VAL A 230 -16.96 -4.60 0.17
CA VAL A 230 -16.76 -5.95 -0.42
C VAL A 230 -15.69 -6.76 0.31
N GLN A 231 -14.65 -6.11 0.85
CA GLN A 231 -13.62 -6.80 1.64
C GLN A 231 -14.17 -7.22 3.00
N PHE A 232 -14.98 -6.38 3.64
CA PHE A 232 -15.63 -6.71 4.89
C PHE A 232 -16.63 -7.86 4.72
N GLU A 233 -17.43 -7.84 3.65
CA GLU A 233 -18.36 -8.93 3.31
C GLU A 233 -17.60 -10.25 3.07
N LEU A 234 -16.52 -10.20 2.30
CA LEU A 234 -15.68 -11.39 2.06
C LEU A 234 -15.08 -11.93 3.38
N LEU A 235 -14.62 -11.06 4.28
CA LEU A 235 -14.12 -11.46 5.60
C LEU A 235 -15.23 -12.12 6.42
N SER A 236 -16.43 -11.55 6.41
CA SER A 236 -17.60 -12.11 7.08
C SER A 236 -17.97 -13.50 6.56
N LEU A 237 -17.91 -13.69 5.24
CA LEU A 237 -18.14 -15.01 4.62
C LEU A 237 -17.04 -16.02 4.96
N TRP A 238 -15.77 -15.59 5.04
CA TRP A 238 -14.69 -16.47 5.51
C TRP A 238 -14.87 -16.90 6.95
N LEU A 239 -15.30 -15.98 7.82
CA LEU A 239 -15.58 -16.28 9.22
C LEU A 239 -16.81 -17.19 9.37
N GLY A 240 -17.90 -16.91 8.66
CA GLY A 240 -19.20 -17.54 8.89
C GLY A 240 -19.71 -17.22 10.30
N ASP A 241 -20.14 -18.22 11.04
CA ASP A 241 -20.64 -18.06 12.42
C ASP A 241 -19.55 -17.94 13.49
N ARG A 242 -18.29 -17.92 13.08
CA ARG A 242 -17.12 -17.79 13.97
C ARG A 242 -16.74 -16.33 14.17
N ASP A 243 -16.02 -16.07 15.25
CA ASP A 243 -15.58 -14.72 15.59
C ASP A 243 -14.07 -14.65 15.98
N ASP A 244 -13.29 -15.67 15.59
CA ASP A 244 -11.84 -15.67 15.85
C ASP A 244 -11.10 -14.81 14.81
N VAL A 245 -11.18 -13.51 15.03
CA VAL A 245 -10.62 -12.46 14.17
C VAL A 245 -9.96 -11.36 15.01
N CYS A 246 -8.75 -11.00 14.63
CA CYS A 246 -8.05 -9.84 15.17
C CYS A 246 -7.92 -8.78 14.07
N VAL A 247 -8.36 -7.57 14.33
CA VAL A 247 -8.19 -6.43 13.44
C VAL A 247 -7.30 -5.38 14.09
N VAL A 248 -6.46 -4.74 13.29
CA VAL A 248 -5.64 -3.62 13.76
C VAL A 248 -5.70 -2.48 12.77
N GLY A 249 -5.79 -1.25 13.27
CA GLY A 249 -5.85 -0.08 12.43
C GLY A 249 -5.81 1.24 13.21
N ASP A 250 -5.78 2.31 12.44
CA ASP A 250 -5.86 3.68 12.93
C ASP A 250 -6.92 4.44 12.13
N PRO A 251 -8.09 4.76 12.71
CA PRO A 251 -9.14 5.52 12.01
C PRO A 251 -8.63 6.83 11.40
N ALA A 252 -7.67 7.49 12.05
CA ALA A 252 -7.06 8.74 11.57
C ALA A 252 -6.15 8.56 10.34
N GLN A 253 -5.83 7.32 9.94
CA GLN A 253 -5.05 7.01 8.76
C GLN A 253 -5.89 6.49 7.58
N THR A 254 -7.20 6.70 7.59
CA THR A 254 -8.11 6.36 6.49
C THR A 254 -7.96 7.38 5.37
N ILE A 255 -7.12 7.09 4.37
CA ILE A 255 -6.84 8.02 3.26
C ILE A 255 -7.37 7.54 1.90
N TYR A 256 -8.08 6.40 1.86
CA TYR A 256 -8.64 5.81 0.63
C TYR A 256 -10.18 5.85 0.60
N SER A 257 -10.80 6.79 1.33
CA SER A 257 -12.27 6.94 1.37
C SER A 257 -12.88 7.23 0.00
N PHE A 258 -12.16 7.92 -0.87
CA PHE A 258 -12.58 8.21 -2.24
C PHE A 258 -12.77 6.93 -3.09
N SER A 259 -12.05 5.86 -2.80
CA SER A 259 -12.18 4.55 -3.46
C SER A 259 -13.06 3.56 -2.66
N GLY A 260 -13.81 4.02 -1.66
CA GLY A 260 -14.78 3.23 -0.91
C GLY A 260 -14.26 2.61 0.39
N ALA A 261 -13.02 2.88 0.81
CA ALA A 261 -12.54 2.49 2.13
C ALA A 261 -13.29 3.25 3.24
N THR A 262 -13.50 2.61 4.38
CA THR A 262 -14.17 3.25 5.52
C THR A 262 -13.65 2.73 6.86
N SER A 263 -13.31 3.67 7.75
CA SER A 263 -12.94 3.36 9.13
C SER A 263 -14.10 2.86 10.00
N LYS A 264 -15.35 2.98 9.52
CA LYS A 264 -16.54 2.58 10.29
C LYS A 264 -16.48 1.14 10.75
N TYR A 265 -15.99 0.21 9.92
CA TYR A 265 -15.88 -1.19 10.32
C TYR A 265 -14.93 -1.41 11.50
N LEU A 266 -13.89 -0.58 11.63
CA LEU A 266 -12.98 -0.62 12.79
C LEU A 266 -13.64 0.05 14.01
N ILE A 267 -14.22 1.23 13.84
CA ILE A 267 -14.85 2.01 14.92
C ILE A 267 -16.05 1.24 15.51
N ASP A 268 -16.87 0.67 14.63
CA ASP A 268 -18.09 -0.04 15.00
C ASP A 268 -17.86 -1.57 15.12
N PHE A 269 -16.59 -2.03 15.21
CA PHE A 269 -16.24 -3.45 15.18
C PHE A 269 -17.01 -4.27 16.24
N LYS A 270 -17.17 -3.71 17.42
CA LYS A 270 -17.92 -4.32 18.52
C LYS A 270 -19.43 -4.50 18.23
N SER A 271 -19.99 -3.70 17.32
CA SER A 271 -21.38 -3.88 16.89
C SER A 271 -21.56 -5.10 15.99
N HIS A 272 -20.52 -5.49 15.27
CA HIS A 272 -20.47 -6.69 14.44
C HIS A 272 -20.09 -7.95 15.25
N PHE A 273 -19.23 -7.78 16.26
CA PHE A 273 -18.71 -8.86 17.10
C PHE A 273 -18.85 -8.50 18.58
N ALA A 274 -19.98 -8.84 19.18
CA ALA A 274 -20.39 -8.39 20.54
C ALA A 274 -19.38 -8.72 21.65
N ARG A 275 -18.55 -9.79 21.48
CA ARG A 275 -17.54 -10.22 22.46
C ARG A 275 -16.16 -9.58 22.25
N THR A 276 -16.07 -8.54 21.42
CA THR A 276 -14.79 -7.88 21.08
C THR A 276 -14.07 -7.39 22.32
N GLN A 277 -12.78 -7.71 22.39
CA GLN A 277 -11.83 -7.09 23.31
C GLN A 277 -11.09 -5.97 22.57
N ASP A 278 -11.16 -4.76 23.13
CA ASP A 278 -10.58 -3.56 22.55
C ASP A 278 -9.24 -3.26 23.23
N PHE A 279 -8.20 -3.00 22.43
CA PHE A 279 -6.88 -2.59 22.88
C PHE A 279 -6.50 -1.27 22.22
N GLN A 280 -5.73 -0.44 22.95
CA GLN A 280 -5.23 0.82 22.43
C GLN A 280 -3.71 0.85 22.55
N LEU A 281 -3.03 1.12 21.42
CA LEU A 281 -1.59 1.34 21.38
C LEU A 281 -1.33 2.83 21.21
N SER A 282 -0.83 3.48 22.24
CA SER A 282 -0.58 4.92 22.29
C SER A 282 0.90 5.29 22.29
N HIS A 283 1.81 4.36 22.63
CA HIS A 283 3.24 4.59 22.72
C HIS A 283 3.87 4.68 21.33
N SER A 284 4.17 5.89 20.85
CA SER A 284 4.84 6.11 19.56
C SER A 284 6.37 6.00 19.71
N TYR A 285 6.95 5.05 19.01
CA TYR A 285 8.40 4.82 18.94
C TYR A 285 9.05 5.49 17.72
N ARG A 286 8.23 6.13 16.87
CA ARG A 286 8.66 6.77 15.62
C ARG A 286 9.04 8.23 15.83
N SER A 287 8.17 9.00 16.48
CA SER A 287 8.22 10.46 16.48
C SER A 287 8.58 11.04 17.83
N THR A 288 9.31 12.16 17.84
CA THR A 288 9.67 12.90 19.05
C THR A 288 8.49 13.64 19.66
N GLU A 289 8.61 14.08 20.92
CA GLU A 289 7.54 14.78 21.65
C GLU A 289 6.93 15.97 20.88
N PRO A 290 7.71 16.88 20.26
CA PRO A 290 7.13 18.01 19.53
C PRO A 290 6.28 17.60 18.33
N ILE A 291 6.68 16.55 17.60
CA ILE A 291 5.94 16.02 16.47
C ILE A 291 4.62 15.39 16.96
N VAL A 292 4.70 14.57 18.01
CA VAL A 292 3.52 13.94 18.64
C VAL A 292 2.54 14.99 19.17
N ALA A 293 3.06 16.08 19.75
CA ALA A 293 2.21 17.17 20.26
C ALA A 293 1.40 17.83 19.13
N VAL A 294 2.03 18.13 17.99
CA VAL A 294 1.35 18.69 16.81
C VAL A 294 0.32 17.70 16.26
N ALA A 295 0.71 16.42 16.09
CA ALA A 295 -0.20 15.38 15.60
C ALA A 295 -1.43 15.24 16.51
N ASN A 296 -1.26 15.23 17.83
CA ASN A 296 -2.36 15.17 18.79
C ASN A 296 -3.26 16.40 18.74
N GLN A 297 -2.73 17.59 18.42
CA GLN A 297 -3.54 18.81 18.24
C GLN A 297 -4.43 18.71 17.00
N VAL A 298 -3.91 18.17 15.91
CA VAL A 298 -4.70 17.90 14.70
C VAL A 298 -5.79 16.88 15.00
N LEU A 299 -5.43 15.74 15.58
CA LEU A 299 -6.35 14.65 15.94
C LEU A 299 -7.38 15.06 17.02
N ALA A 300 -7.11 16.09 17.80
CA ALA A 300 -8.07 16.58 18.80
C ALA A 300 -9.38 17.09 18.19
N LYS A 301 -9.37 17.44 16.92
CA LYS A 301 -10.54 17.88 16.16
C LYS A 301 -11.32 16.72 15.54
N ASP A 302 -10.72 15.54 15.46
CA ASP A 302 -11.36 14.32 14.97
C ASP A 302 -11.87 13.49 16.15
N ALA A 303 -13.19 13.45 16.31
CA ALA A 303 -13.84 12.66 17.36
C ALA A 303 -13.76 11.13 17.11
N THR A 304 -13.37 10.70 15.92
CA THR A 304 -13.34 9.27 15.53
C THR A 304 -12.07 8.55 15.97
N SER A 305 -10.98 9.28 16.26
CA SER A 305 -9.73 8.68 16.72
C SER A 305 -9.71 8.51 18.25
N PRO A 306 -9.77 7.28 18.77
CA PRO A 306 -9.72 7.04 20.20
C PRO A 306 -8.32 7.16 20.80
N VAL A 307 -7.25 7.22 19.95
CA VAL A 307 -5.86 7.10 20.39
C VAL A 307 -5.22 8.47 20.52
N ARG A 308 -4.61 8.74 21.70
CA ARG A 308 -3.71 9.87 21.95
C ARG A 308 -2.28 9.35 22.02
N LEU A 309 -1.43 9.85 21.14
CA LEU A 309 -0.04 9.39 21.07
C LEU A 309 0.81 9.93 22.25
N VAL A 310 1.72 9.07 22.73
CA VAL A 310 2.75 9.41 23.72
C VAL A 310 4.11 9.03 23.15
N SER A 311 4.99 9.99 22.96
CA SER A 311 6.32 9.73 22.41
C SER A 311 7.17 8.89 23.36
N GLN A 312 7.83 7.87 22.80
CA GLN A 312 8.87 7.10 23.49
C GLN A 312 10.29 7.49 23.02
N ARG A 313 10.40 8.42 22.05
CA ARG A 313 11.71 8.94 21.59
C ARG A 313 12.18 10.16 22.40
N GLY A 314 11.34 10.68 23.30
CA GLY A 314 11.67 11.84 24.12
C GLY A 314 11.71 13.16 23.32
N LYS A 315 12.49 14.11 23.85
CA LYS A 315 12.62 15.45 23.28
C LYS A 315 13.33 15.43 21.94
N GLY A 316 12.93 16.34 21.04
CA GLY A 316 13.52 16.54 19.73
C GLY A 316 13.41 18.00 19.29
N PRO A 317 13.86 18.35 18.09
CA PRO A 317 13.65 19.67 17.52
C PRO A 317 12.16 20.02 17.49
N ASN A 318 11.84 21.29 17.68
CA ASN A 318 10.48 21.77 17.49
C ASN A 318 10.08 21.66 16.02
N VAL A 319 8.80 21.41 15.78
CA VAL A 319 8.22 21.50 14.43
C VAL A 319 8.26 22.97 14.03
N SER A 320 8.89 23.27 12.88
CA SER A 320 8.95 24.61 12.32
C SER A 320 7.83 24.82 11.31
N LEU A 321 7.25 26.01 11.32
CA LEU A 321 6.30 26.48 10.32
C LEU A 321 6.87 27.74 9.69
N THR A 322 7.06 27.73 8.38
CA THR A 322 7.66 28.84 7.63
C THR A 322 6.76 29.23 6.48
N SER A 323 6.58 30.53 6.28
CA SER A 323 5.86 31.08 5.12
C SER A 323 6.85 31.57 4.10
N TYR A 324 6.55 31.35 2.84
CA TYR A 324 7.36 31.74 1.68
C TYR A 324 6.54 32.63 0.75
N ALA A 325 7.21 33.41 -0.10
CA ALA A 325 6.54 34.36 -1.00
C ALA A 325 5.86 33.63 -2.18
N ASN A 326 6.44 32.50 -2.62
CA ASN A 326 5.95 31.67 -3.72
C ASN A 326 6.56 30.26 -3.63
N ASP A 327 6.15 29.38 -4.54
CA ASP A 327 6.54 27.98 -4.58
C ASP A 327 8.05 27.81 -4.93
N GLU A 328 8.63 28.70 -5.76
CA GLU A 328 10.04 28.66 -6.09
C GLU A 328 10.91 28.97 -4.88
N GLU A 329 10.51 29.96 -4.08
CA GLU A 329 11.22 30.30 -2.84
C GLU A 329 11.10 29.17 -1.82
N GLU A 330 9.91 28.57 -1.67
CA GLU A 330 9.70 27.40 -0.81
C GLU A 330 10.63 26.26 -1.20
N ALA A 331 10.62 25.85 -2.47
CA ALA A 331 11.44 24.73 -2.95
C ALA A 331 12.95 24.99 -2.78
N ARG A 332 13.41 26.20 -3.10
CA ARG A 332 14.80 26.61 -2.98
C ARG A 332 15.25 26.59 -1.50
N LEU A 333 14.47 27.14 -0.58
CA LEU A 333 14.84 27.19 0.83
C LEU A 333 14.73 25.82 1.52
N ILE A 334 13.76 24.99 1.16
CA ILE A 334 13.71 23.58 1.58
C ILE A 334 14.95 22.85 1.07
N GLY A 335 15.36 23.06 -0.20
CA GLY A 335 16.58 22.48 -0.76
C GLY A 335 17.83 22.85 0.03
N GLN A 336 17.97 24.11 0.44
CA GLN A 336 19.09 24.57 1.31
C GLN A 336 19.06 23.88 2.68
N GLN A 337 17.88 23.76 3.32
CA GLN A 337 17.76 23.05 4.60
C GLN A 337 18.11 21.57 4.46
N ILE A 338 17.75 20.94 3.34
CA ILE A 338 18.12 19.54 3.04
C ILE A 338 19.64 19.40 2.98
N LEU A 339 20.35 20.31 2.28
CA LEU A 339 21.81 20.31 2.24
C LEU A 339 22.43 20.47 3.63
N GLU A 340 21.86 21.33 4.50
CA GLU A 340 22.32 21.47 5.88
C GLU A 340 22.12 20.17 6.69
N LEU A 341 21.00 19.47 6.50
CA LEU A 341 20.74 18.20 7.17
C LEU A 341 21.73 17.11 6.69
N ILE A 342 21.99 17.06 5.39
CA ILE A 342 23.00 16.16 4.82
C ILE A 342 24.39 16.46 5.38
N ALA A 343 24.77 17.74 5.47
CA ALA A 343 26.03 18.16 6.07
C ALA A 343 26.15 17.80 7.56
N LYS A 344 25.02 17.71 8.28
CA LYS A 344 24.93 17.24 9.66
C LYS A 344 24.92 15.70 9.81
N GLY A 345 24.98 14.97 8.69
CA GLY A 345 25.11 13.51 8.65
C GLY A 345 23.81 12.73 8.47
N ILE A 346 22.67 13.40 8.18
CA ILE A 346 21.44 12.70 7.81
C ILE A 346 21.57 12.20 6.37
N ALA A 347 21.40 10.91 6.16
CA ALA A 347 21.51 10.38 4.81
C ALA A 347 20.34 10.86 3.92
N PRO A 348 20.55 11.18 2.64
CA PRO A 348 19.49 11.60 1.73
C PRO A 348 18.25 10.69 1.73
N ARG A 349 18.43 9.36 1.84
CA ARG A 349 17.34 8.38 1.91
C ARG A 349 16.45 8.53 3.16
N ASP A 350 16.94 9.20 4.19
CA ASP A 350 16.24 9.42 5.44
C ASP A 350 15.56 10.80 5.49
N ILE A 351 15.46 11.48 4.33
CA ILE A 351 14.83 12.78 4.14
C ILE A 351 13.69 12.65 3.11
N ALA A 352 12.55 13.28 3.41
CA ALA A 352 11.43 13.36 2.46
C ALA A 352 10.88 14.78 2.33
N VAL A 353 10.42 15.12 1.13
CA VAL A 353 9.54 16.27 0.86
C VAL A 353 8.19 15.72 0.43
N LEU A 354 7.17 16.03 1.19
CA LEU A 354 5.80 15.59 0.97
C LEU A 354 4.93 16.75 0.51
N TYR A 355 4.10 16.51 -0.49
CA TYR A 355 3.20 17.49 -1.07
C TYR A 355 1.81 16.88 -1.30
N ARG A 356 0.80 17.73 -1.61
CA ARG A 356 -0.59 17.25 -1.75
C ARG A 356 -0.87 16.64 -3.12
N ILE A 357 -0.39 17.24 -4.20
CA ILE A 357 -0.63 16.81 -5.59
C ILE A 357 0.69 16.61 -6.34
N ASN A 358 0.69 15.65 -7.26
CA ASN A 358 1.93 15.25 -7.96
C ASN A 358 2.54 16.38 -8.82
N SER A 359 1.77 17.33 -9.32
CA SER A 359 2.30 18.47 -10.06
C SER A 359 3.26 19.36 -9.25
N GLN A 360 3.15 19.33 -7.92
CA GLN A 360 4.08 20.06 -7.05
C GLN A 360 5.50 19.46 -7.05
N SER A 361 5.68 18.21 -7.51
CA SER A 361 7.01 17.59 -7.55
C SER A 361 7.98 18.31 -8.47
N GLU A 362 7.48 18.88 -9.58
CA GLU A 362 8.31 19.43 -10.67
C GLU A 362 9.26 20.52 -10.19
N ILE A 363 8.78 21.43 -9.35
CA ILE A 363 9.58 22.52 -8.82
C ILE A 363 10.65 22.01 -7.84
N PHE A 364 10.31 21.03 -6.98
CA PHE A 364 11.28 20.40 -6.08
C PHE A 364 12.32 19.58 -6.83
N GLU A 365 11.92 18.90 -7.91
CA GLU A 365 12.85 18.18 -8.78
C GLU A 365 13.87 19.13 -9.42
N ALA A 366 13.41 20.27 -9.94
CA ALA A 366 14.25 21.26 -10.56
C ALA A 366 15.25 21.86 -9.55
N GLU A 367 14.76 22.34 -8.41
CA GLU A 367 15.57 23.00 -7.38
C GLU A 367 16.59 22.05 -6.73
N LEU A 368 16.15 20.83 -6.33
CA LEU A 368 17.06 19.86 -5.71
C LEU A 368 18.11 19.35 -6.70
N SER A 369 17.74 19.18 -7.98
CA SER A 369 18.70 18.82 -9.03
C SER A 369 19.73 19.92 -9.26
N ALA A 370 19.31 21.20 -9.26
CA ALA A 370 20.23 22.36 -9.38
C ALA A 370 21.22 22.43 -8.21
N LEU A 371 20.81 22.00 -7.02
CA LEU A 371 21.65 21.90 -5.84
C LEU A 371 22.51 20.61 -5.79
N GLY A 372 22.39 19.72 -6.78
CA GLY A 372 23.11 18.45 -6.83
C GLY A 372 22.63 17.40 -5.80
N VAL A 373 21.44 17.58 -5.25
CA VAL A 373 20.83 16.63 -4.30
C VAL A 373 20.21 15.47 -5.08
N PRO A 374 20.55 14.21 -4.80
CA PRO A 374 19.93 13.06 -5.42
C PRO A 374 18.46 12.93 -4.94
N ILE A 375 17.55 12.71 -5.89
CA ILE A 375 16.11 12.61 -5.61
C ILE A 375 15.53 11.30 -6.10
N SER A 376 14.48 10.82 -5.41
CA SER A 376 13.67 9.65 -5.78
C SER A 376 12.19 10.02 -5.71
N LEU A 377 11.50 9.96 -6.86
CA LEU A 377 10.07 10.18 -6.93
C LEU A 377 9.32 8.90 -6.51
N ARG A 378 8.33 9.07 -5.61
CA ARG A 378 7.38 8.01 -5.27
C ARG A 378 5.96 8.37 -5.71
N GLY A 379 5.25 7.35 -6.23
CA GLY A 379 3.94 7.54 -6.86
C GLY A 379 4.02 7.68 -8.37
N ALA A 380 5.24 7.68 -8.94
CA ALA A 380 5.52 7.40 -10.34
C ALA A 380 5.57 5.87 -10.58
N GLU A 381 5.76 5.46 -11.85
CA GLU A 381 5.82 4.05 -12.26
C GLU A 381 6.72 3.22 -11.32
N ARG A 382 6.19 2.07 -10.85
CA ARG A 382 6.88 1.19 -9.90
C ARG A 382 8.25 0.79 -10.41
N PHE A 383 9.26 0.73 -9.55
CA PHE A 383 10.64 0.48 -9.95
C PHE A 383 10.81 -0.73 -10.87
N PHE A 384 10.26 -1.87 -10.46
CA PHE A 384 10.34 -3.11 -11.25
C PHE A 384 9.42 -3.14 -12.48
N GLU A 385 8.53 -2.17 -12.63
CA GLU A 385 7.66 -2.00 -13.80
C GLU A 385 8.29 -1.10 -14.86
N ARG A 386 9.28 -0.31 -14.52
CA ARG A 386 9.99 0.57 -15.45
C ARG A 386 10.61 -0.21 -16.60
N ALA A 387 10.49 0.31 -17.81
CA ALA A 387 10.94 -0.37 -19.03
C ALA A 387 12.42 -0.74 -18.99
N GLU A 388 13.28 0.16 -18.51
CA GLU A 388 14.72 -0.07 -18.37
C GLU A 388 15.04 -1.14 -17.32
N VAL A 389 14.29 -1.20 -16.22
CA VAL A 389 14.47 -2.20 -15.17
C VAL A 389 14.03 -3.58 -15.65
N LYS A 390 12.88 -3.66 -16.34
CA LYS A 390 12.41 -4.91 -16.98
C LYS A 390 13.43 -5.44 -17.97
N ASN A 391 14.00 -4.55 -18.80
CA ASN A 391 15.04 -4.91 -19.76
C ASN A 391 16.32 -5.39 -19.05
N ALA A 392 16.73 -4.72 -17.98
CA ALA A 392 17.87 -5.14 -17.15
C ALA A 392 17.66 -6.52 -16.55
N LEU A 393 16.50 -6.78 -15.93
CA LEU A 393 16.14 -8.09 -15.36
C LEU A 393 16.14 -9.19 -16.43
N LEU A 394 15.61 -8.92 -17.62
CA LEU A 394 15.62 -9.88 -18.73
C LEU A 394 17.06 -10.26 -19.11
N ASN A 395 17.96 -9.28 -19.22
CA ASN A 395 19.36 -9.51 -19.57
C ASN A 395 20.13 -10.21 -18.44
N LEU A 396 19.87 -9.90 -17.18
CA LEU A 396 20.47 -10.60 -16.04
C LEU A 396 20.03 -12.07 -16.01
N ARG A 397 18.76 -12.36 -16.28
CA ARG A 397 18.25 -13.76 -16.39
C ARG A 397 18.88 -14.49 -17.59
N ALA A 398 19.05 -13.82 -18.72
CA ALA A 398 19.75 -14.39 -19.88
C ALA A 398 21.23 -14.69 -19.55
N GLY A 399 21.86 -13.85 -18.73
CA GLY A 399 23.24 -14.02 -18.25
C GLY A 399 23.47 -15.23 -17.33
N LEU A 400 22.42 -15.84 -16.78
CA LEU A 400 22.54 -17.05 -15.94
C LEU A 400 23.18 -18.25 -16.68
N HIS A 401 23.15 -18.24 -18.00
CA HIS A 401 23.75 -19.31 -18.84
C HIS A 401 25.21 -19.04 -19.17
N VAL A 402 25.79 -17.91 -18.76
CA VAL A 402 27.18 -17.56 -19.02
C VAL A 402 28.04 -18.05 -17.85
N THR A 403 28.80 -19.08 -18.05
CA THR A 403 29.79 -19.58 -17.07
C THR A 403 31.04 -18.69 -17.12
N GLY A 404 31.27 -17.90 -16.08
CA GLY A 404 32.43 -17.02 -15.94
C GLY A 404 33.06 -17.12 -14.55
N THR A 405 34.36 -16.80 -14.47
CA THR A 405 35.13 -16.75 -13.20
C THR A 405 35.14 -15.35 -12.55
N LYS A 406 34.39 -14.41 -13.10
CA LYS A 406 34.29 -13.02 -12.61
C LYS A 406 33.46 -12.94 -11.34
N ALA A 407 33.75 -11.95 -10.49
CA ALA A 407 32.89 -11.64 -9.35
C ALA A 407 31.48 -11.29 -9.83
N MET A 408 30.47 -11.59 -8.99
CA MET A 408 29.05 -11.34 -9.30
C MET A 408 28.82 -9.87 -9.69
N THR A 409 29.36 -8.91 -8.92
CA THR A 409 29.21 -7.47 -9.17
C THR A 409 29.82 -7.03 -10.50
N GLU A 410 30.97 -7.61 -10.90
CA GLU A 410 31.57 -7.33 -12.21
C GLU A 410 30.70 -7.87 -13.36
N THR A 411 30.16 -9.06 -13.19
CA THR A 411 29.25 -9.69 -14.16
C THR A 411 27.97 -8.85 -14.31
N VAL A 412 27.40 -8.36 -13.21
CA VAL A 412 26.23 -7.49 -13.22
C VAL A 412 26.54 -6.18 -13.97
N ARG A 413 27.66 -5.52 -13.67
CA ARG A 413 28.09 -4.30 -14.37
C ARG A 413 28.31 -4.51 -15.87
N ASP A 414 28.92 -5.61 -16.27
CA ASP A 414 29.13 -5.97 -17.68
C ASP A 414 27.76 -6.12 -18.40
N ILE A 415 26.82 -6.85 -17.80
CA ILE A 415 25.47 -7.06 -18.36
C ILE A 415 24.72 -5.72 -18.45
N LEU A 416 24.73 -4.91 -17.39
CA LEU A 416 24.01 -3.65 -17.38
C LEU A 416 24.65 -2.60 -18.31
N SER A 417 25.94 -2.68 -18.57
CA SER A 417 26.60 -1.86 -19.58
C SER A 417 26.08 -2.14 -20.98
N SER A 418 25.67 -3.36 -21.29
CA SER A 418 25.06 -3.70 -22.58
C SER A 418 23.66 -3.10 -22.77
N VAL A 419 22.97 -2.73 -21.70
CA VAL A 419 21.65 -2.08 -21.72
C VAL A 419 21.70 -0.58 -21.39
N GLY A 420 22.91 0.01 -21.38
CA GLY A 420 23.08 1.46 -21.32
C GLY A 420 23.61 1.99 -19.98
N TRP A 421 23.87 1.16 -18.98
CA TRP A 421 24.52 1.63 -17.74
C TRP A 421 25.99 2.04 -18.00
N ARG A 422 26.43 3.07 -17.29
CA ARG A 422 27.83 3.55 -17.29
C ARG A 422 28.27 3.84 -15.86
N ALA A 423 29.59 3.74 -15.60
CA ALA A 423 30.14 4.01 -14.27
C ALA A 423 29.96 5.48 -13.81
N GLN A 424 29.75 6.42 -14.74
CA GLN A 424 29.50 7.83 -14.45
C GLN A 424 28.09 8.20 -14.91
N ALA A 425 27.39 8.99 -14.08
CA ALA A 425 26.07 9.53 -14.42
C ALA A 425 26.16 10.43 -15.68
N PRO A 426 25.12 10.48 -16.52
CA PRO A 426 25.04 11.42 -17.64
C PRO A 426 25.06 12.87 -17.16
N ASP A 427 25.84 13.73 -17.81
CA ASP A 427 25.95 15.14 -17.47
C ASP A 427 24.72 15.96 -17.86
N SER A 428 23.86 15.45 -18.74
CA SER A 428 22.65 16.15 -19.23
C SER A 428 21.57 15.18 -19.70
N GLY A 429 20.32 15.64 -19.65
CA GLY A 429 19.14 14.91 -20.11
C GLY A 429 18.41 14.17 -18.97
N ARG A 430 17.22 14.70 -18.56
CA ARG A 430 16.40 14.15 -17.46
C ARG A 430 16.10 12.66 -17.64
N ALA A 431 15.56 12.27 -18.81
CA ALA A 431 15.22 10.88 -19.10
C ALA A 431 16.45 9.93 -19.08
N ALA A 432 17.60 10.40 -19.59
CA ALA A 432 18.83 9.62 -19.55
C ALA A 432 19.33 9.41 -18.11
N ARG A 433 19.19 10.43 -17.26
CA ARG A 433 19.57 10.37 -15.86
C ARG A 433 18.64 9.44 -15.05
N GLU A 434 17.32 9.52 -15.26
CA GLU A 434 16.34 8.62 -14.62
C GLU A 434 16.60 7.15 -14.99
N THR A 435 16.86 6.87 -16.27
CA THR A 435 17.25 5.53 -16.74
C THR A 435 18.55 5.05 -16.08
N TRP A 436 19.56 5.94 -16.03
CA TRP A 436 20.83 5.63 -15.39
C TRP A 436 20.67 5.36 -13.89
N GLU A 437 19.90 6.17 -13.17
CA GLU A 437 19.61 6.00 -11.74
C GLU A 437 18.91 4.66 -11.47
N SER A 438 17.95 4.28 -12.31
CA SER A 438 17.28 2.98 -12.22
C SER A 438 18.26 1.82 -12.39
N LEU A 439 19.14 1.87 -13.37
CA LEU A 439 20.14 0.83 -13.62
C LEU A 439 21.23 0.82 -12.54
N ASN A 440 21.69 1.99 -12.08
CA ASN A 440 22.68 2.11 -11.01
C ASN A 440 22.16 1.52 -9.69
N THR A 441 20.87 1.68 -9.41
CA THR A 441 20.25 1.06 -8.25
C THR A 441 20.36 -0.47 -8.27
N ILE A 442 20.30 -1.10 -9.44
CA ILE A 442 20.51 -2.56 -9.57
C ILE A 442 21.98 -2.91 -9.27
N VAL A 443 22.93 -2.06 -9.69
CA VAL A 443 24.36 -2.25 -9.35
C VAL A 443 24.59 -2.13 -7.84
N ASP A 444 24.03 -1.12 -7.19
CA ASP A 444 24.15 -0.92 -5.75
C ASP A 444 23.60 -2.09 -4.96
N LEU A 445 22.51 -2.72 -5.43
CA LEU A 445 21.96 -3.94 -4.85
C LEU A 445 22.90 -5.15 -4.99
N ALA A 446 23.59 -5.25 -6.11
CA ALA A 446 24.59 -6.32 -6.30
C ALA A 446 25.77 -6.11 -5.36
N ASP A 447 26.23 -4.87 -5.19
CA ASP A 447 27.31 -4.53 -4.26
C ASP A 447 26.91 -4.80 -2.80
N GLU A 448 25.67 -4.47 -2.41
CA GLU A 448 25.13 -4.79 -1.09
C GLU A 448 25.09 -6.31 -0.82
N LEU A 449 24.62 -7.08 -1.79
CA LEU A 449 24.57 -8.54 -1.64
C LEU A 449 25.98 -9.13 -1.51
N GLN A 450 26.91 -8.70 -2.38
CA GLN A 450 28.28 -9.16 -2.35
C GLN A 450 29.01 -8.80 -1.05
N ALA A 451 28.69 -7.64 -0.45
CA ALA A 451 29.22 -7.21 0.83
C ALA A 451 28.68 -8.04 2.00
N LYS A 452 27.43 -8.52 1.91
CA LYS A 452 26.80 -9.39 2.91
C LYS A 452 27.23 -10.85 2.77
N ASP A 453 27.39 -11.32 1.55
CA ASP A 453 27.82 -12.67 1.20
C ASP A 453 28.85 -12.62 0.05
N SER A 454 30.12 -12.72 0.41
CA SER A 454 31.23 -12.69 -0.55
C SER A 454 31.23 -13.87 -1.51
N THR A 455 30.46 -14.93 -1.23
CA THR A 455 30.35 -16.14 -2.06
C THR A 455 29.14 -16.09 -3.01
N ALA A 456 28.27 -15.08 -2.89
CA ALA A 456 27.08 -14.92 -3.71
C ALA A 456 27.44 -14.87 -5.21
N GLN A 457 26.63 -15.57 -6.01
CA GLN A 457 26.78 -15.67 -7.47
C GLN A 457 25.59 -14.99 -8.17
N LEU A 458 25.70 -14.81 -9.50
CA LEU A 458 24.63 -14.19 -10.29
C LEU A 458 23.24 -14.85 -10.10
N PRO A 459 23.10 -16.19 -9.98
CA PRO A 459 21.81 -16.82 -9.69
C PRO A 459 21.19 -16.36 -8.36
N ASP A 460 22.01 -16.19 -7.30
CA ASP A 460 21.54 -15.71 -5.99
C ASP A 460 21.05 -14.28 -6.07
N PHE A 461 21.75 -13.45 -6.83
CA PHE A 461 21.37 -12.07 -7.07
C PHE A 461 20.06 -11.97 -7.86
N VAL A 462 19.92 -12.70 -8.97
CA VAL A 462 18.68 -12.71 -9.77
C VAL A 462 17.51 -13.19 -8.91
N LYS A 463 17.68 -14.24 -8.12
CA LYS A 463 16.67 -14.72 -7.19
C LYS A 463 16.28 -13.65 -6.14
N SER A 464 17.26 -12.89 -5.64
CA SER A 464 16.99 -11.79 -4.71
C SER A 464 16.18 -10.66 -5.36
N LEU A 465 16.45 -10.34 -6.63
CA LEU A 465 15.69 -9.36 -7.40
C LEU A 465 14.27 -9.85 -7.71
N ASP A 466 14.10 -11.12 -8.03
CA ASP A 466 12.78 -11.72 -8.27
C ASP A 466 11.93 -11.67 -7.00
N LEU A 467 12.48 -12.03 -5.85
CA LEU A 467 11.81 -11.89 -4.56
C LEU A 467 11.45 -10.42 -4.25
N ARG A 468 12.34 -9.48 -4.53
CA ARG A 468 12.08 -8.04 -4.34
C ARG A 468 11.01 -7.52 -5.30
N SER A 469 10.99 -8.00 -6.54
CA SER A 469 9.96 -7.68 -7.53
C SER A 469 8.60 -8.21 -7.10
N GLU A 470 8.53 -9.45 -6.58
CA GLU A 470 7.30 -10.02 -6.02
C GLU A 470 6.82 -9.27 -4.77
N MET A 471 7.75 -8.78 -3.94
CA MET A 471 7.46 -8.00 -2.73
C MET A 471 7.30 -6.49 -2.99
N GLU A 472 7.43 -6.03 -4.24
CA GLU A 472 7.40 -4.60 -4.62
C GLU A 472 8.44 -3.73 -3.88
N PHE A 473 9.54 -4.30 -3.44
CA PHE A 473 10.63 -3.54 -2.83
C PHE A 473 11.36 -2.73 -3.91
N ALA A 474 10.98 -1.46 -4.07
CA ALA A 474 11.88 -0.50 -4.69
C ALA A 474 13.13 -0.37 -3.81
N PRO A 475 14.35 -0.59 -4.35
CA PRO A 475 15.56 -0.33 -3.57
C PRO A 475 15.59 1.14 -3.18
N SER A 476 15.92 1.45 -1.94
CA SER A 476 16.17 2.82 -1.54
C SER A 476 17.50 3.26 -2.13
N ALA A 477 17.48 3.96 -3.26
CA ALA A 477 18.61 4.80 -3.63
C ALA A 477 18.90 5.74 -2.45
N ASN A 478 20.17 6.08 -2.21
CA ASN A 478 20.53 7.09 -1.21
C ASN A 478 20.14 8.50 -1.73
N ALA A 479 18.84 8.75 -1.79
CA ALA A 479 18.22 9.90 -2.42
C ALA A 479 17.07 10.44 -1.58
N VAL A 480 16.85 11.76 -1.62
CA VAL A 480 15.72 12.43 -0.97
C VAL A 480 14.43 11.99 -1.64
N THR A 481 13.47 11.56 -0.83
CA THR A 481 12.17 11.13 -1.35
C THR A 481 11.27 12.33 -1.62
N LEU A 482 10.77 12.43 -2.85
CA LEU A 482 9.68 13.32 -3.23
C LEU A 482 8.40 12.47 -3.39
N ALA A 483 7.35 12.79 -2.63
CA ALA A 483 6.13 11.99 -2.67
C ALA A 483 4.89 12.82 -2.35
N SER A 484 3.74 12.44 -2.91
CA SER A 484 2.49 12.94 -2.36
C SER A 484 2.25 12.36 -0.95
N ILE A 485 1.53 13.10 -0.09
CA ILE A 485 1.17 12.66 1.27
C ILE A 485 0.49 11.28 1.23
N HIS A 486 -0.34 11.01 0.22
CA HIS A 486 -0.98 9.70 0.02
C HIS A 486 0.04 8.59 -0.25
N ALA A 487 1.03 8.84 -1.11
CA ALA A 487 2.06 7.87 -1.46
C ALA A 487 3.06 7.62 -0.30
N ALA A 488 3.06 8.51 0.70
CA ALA A 488 3.88 8.40 1.89
C ALA A 488 3.30 7.47 2.97
N LYS A 489 2.04 7.01 2.83
CA LYS A 489 1.43 6.10 3.79
C LYS A 489 2.26 4.84 4.01
N GLY A 490 2.49 4.50 5.28
CA GLY A 490 3.30 3.34 5.66
C GLY A 490 4.82 3.55 5.56
N LEU A 491 5.27 4.75 5.20
CA LEU A 491 6.68 5.12 5.13
C LEU A 491 7.09 5.98 6.33
N GLU A 492 8.41 6.10 6.54
CA GLU A 492 8.97 6.90 7.61
C GLU A 492 10.36 7.41 7.24
N TRP A 493 10.72 8.60 7.70
CA TRP A 493 12.01 9.24 7.50
C TRP A 493 12.43 9.98 8.76
N GLU A 494 13.72 10.26 8.88
CA GLU A 494 14.30 11.00 10.01
C GLU A 494 13.96 12.49 9.94
N ALA A 495 13.89 13.05 8.71
CA ALA A 495 13.48 14.42 8.47
C ALA A 495 12.41 14.49 7.37
N VAL A 496 11.33 15.23 7.65
CA VAL A 496 10.20 15.38 6.72
C VAL A 496 9.87 16.85 6.55
N PHE A 497 9.76 17.29 5.31
CA PHE A 497 9.22 18.57 4.90
C PHE A 497 7.81 18.34 4.32
N ILE A 498 6.83 19.10 4.80
CA ILE A 498 5.48 19.12 4.23
C ILE A 498 5.33 20.45 3.50
N ALA A 499 5.32 20.41 2.19
CA ALA A 499 5.29 21.56 1.33
C ALA A 499 3.86 21.91 0.85
N GLY A 500 3.65 23.18 0.54
CA GLY A 500 2.38 23.66 0.01
C GLY A 500 1.23 23.58 1.03
N VAL A 501 1.50 23.83 2.32
CA VAL A 501 0.46 23.89 3.36
C VAL A 501 -0.26 25.23 3.25
N SER A 502 -1.12 25.35 2.24
CA SER A 502 -1.87 26.57 1.93
C SER A 502 -3.31 26.23 1.52
N GLU A 503 -4.21 27.21 1.68
CA GLU A 503 -5.60 27.09 1.27
C GLU A 503 -5.73 26.61 -0.18
N GLY A 504 -6.60 25.63 -0.40
CA GLY A 504 -6.84 25.04 -1.71
C GLY A 504 -5.89 23.89 -2.08
N LEU A 505 -4.78 23.71 -1.36
CA LEU A 505 -3.87 22.55 -1.49
C LEU A 505 -3.99 21.64 -0.27
N LEU A 506 -3.89 22.19 0.94
CA LEU A 506 -4.03 21.43 2.18
C LEU A 506 -4.77 22.27 3.23
N PRO A 507 -6.09 22.06 3.41
CA PRO A 507 -6.97 21.12 2.69
C PRO A 507 -7.15 21.44 1.20
N ILE A 508 -7.49 20.42 0.41
CA ILE A 508 -7.70 20.58 -1.03
C ILE A 508 -9.01 21.32 -1.32
N SER A 509 -9.04 22.14 -2.38
CA SER A 509 -10.19 22.96 -2.77
C SER A 509 -11.50 22.19 -3.02
N HIS A 510 -11.42 20.89 -3.29
CA HIS A 510 -12.58 20.02 -3.45
C HIS A 510 -13.19 19.54 -2.13
N ALA A 511 -12.53 19.73 -1.00
CA ALA A 511 -13.11 19.45 0.31
C ALA A 511 -14.16 20.52 0.63
N THR A 512 -15.45 20.18 0.52
CA THR A 512 -16.57 21.12 0.68
C THR A 512 -17.44 20.82 1.88
N THR A 513 -17.33 19.62 2.45
CA THR A 513 -18.07 19.19 3.63
C THR A 513 -17.19 19.13 4.87
N ALA A 514 -17.79 19.27 6.07
CA ALA A 514 -17.06 19.13 7.32
C ALA A 514 -16.33 17.79 7.45
N THR A 515 -16.85 16.72 6.86
CA THR A 515 -16.25 15.40 6.86
C THR A 515 -15.03 15.31 5.92
N GLU A 516 -15.00 16.09 4.84
CA GLU A 516 -13.88 16.16 3.90
C GLU A 516 -12.78 17.10 4.39
N PHE A 517 -13.11 18.08 5.23
CA PHE A 517 -12.15 18.96 5.89
C PHE A 517 -11.43 18.30 7.08
N ASN A 518 -12.06 17.32 7.72
CA ASN A 518 -11.52 16.58 8.85
C ASN A 518 -10.85 15.28 8.39
#